data_cb9311f2bc2d033b2089312acec0226a
#
_entry.id   cb9311f2bc2d033b2089312acec0226a
#
_cell.length_a   1.000
_cell.length_b   1.000
_cell.length_c   1.000
_cell.angle_alpha   90.00
_cell.angle_beta   90.00
_cell.angle_gamma   90.00
#
_symmetry.space_group_name_H-M   'P 1'
#
loop_
_entity.id
_entity.type
_entity.pdbx_description
1 polymer ?
#
loop_
_entity_poly.entity_id
_entity_poly.type
_entity_poly.pdbx_seq_one_letter_code
_entity_poly.pdbx_strand_id
1 'polypeptide(L)'
;MENQFERTELLLGKDAIQKLKNAHVAVFGVGGVGGFVVEALVRSGVGEIDVIDKDTVSLSNINRQIIALHSTVGQPKVEVIKNRALDINPNVKINTFETFFLPDTADMFDFSKYDYVVDAIDTVKGKIEIILRAEKAGVKIISSMEIGRAHV
;
A
#
# COMPACT_ATOMS: atom_id res chain seq x y z
N MET A 1 10.67 -26.34 9.45
CA MET A 1 9.51 -25.41 9.55
C MET A 1 9.14 -25.00 8.14
N GLU A 2 7.89 -25.16 7.74
CA GLU A 2 7.42 -24.66 6.45
C GLU A 2 7.63 -23.15 6.38
N ASN A 3 8.21 -22.68 5.28
CA ASN A 3 8.46 -21.27 5.01
C ASN A 3 7.41 -20.80 4.00
N GLN A 4 6.53 -19.89 4.39
CA GLN A 4 5.49 -19.37 3.50
C GLN A 4 6.01 -18.70 2.22
N PHE A 5 7.29 -18.33 2.19
CA PHE A 5 7.98 -17.70 1.05
C PHE A 5 8.85 -18.68 0.25
N GLU A 6 8.80 -19.98 0.53
CA GLU A 6 9.66 -20.99 -0.09
C GLU A 6 9.59 -20.95 -1.62
N ARG A 7 8.40 -20.85 -2.20
CA ARG A 7 8.23 -20.79 -3.66
C ARG A 7 8.78 -19.48 -4.25
N THR A 8 8.64 -18.39 -3.54
CA THR A 8 9.24 -17.10 -3.94
C THR A 8 10.76 -17.16 -3.84
N GLU A 9 11.29 -17.81 -2.81
CA GLU A 9 12.73 -18.03 -2.61
C GLU A 9 13.33 -18.91 -3.73
N LEU A 10 12.62 -19.96 -4.15
CA LEU A 10 13.04 -20.79 -5.28
C LEU A 10 13.15 -20.01 -6.59
N LEU A 11 12.27 -19.02 -6.79
CA LEU A 11 12.27 -18.21 -8.00
C LEU A 11 13.29 -17.08 -7.97
N LEU A 12 13.39 -16.36 -6.85
CA LEU A 12 14.14 -15.11 -6.74
C LEU A 12 15.49 -15.28 -6.01
N GLY A 13 15.66 -16.36 -5.26
CA GLY A 13 16.83 -16.62 -4.43
C GLY A 13 16.74 -15.99 -3.02
N LYS A 14 17.60 -16.49 -2.12
CA LYS A 14 17.63 -16.08 -0.70
C LYS A 14 17.93 -14.60 -0.50
N ASP A 15 18.86 -14.06 -1.30
CA ASP A 15 19.25 -12.65 -1.21
C ASP A 15 18.10 -11.71 -1.53
N ALA A 16 17.26 -12.07 -2.52
CA ALA A 16 16.08 -11.30 -2.85
C ALA A 16 15.03 -11.32 -1.73
N ILE A 17 14.81 -12.49 -1.11
CA ILE A 17 13.92 -12.60 0.06
C ILE A 17 14.42 -11.73 1.21
N GLN A 18 15.73 -11.72 1.46
CA GLN A 18 16.29 -10.88 2.51
C GLN A 18 16.13 -9.37 2.20
N LYS A 19 16.30 -8.97 0.94
CA LYS A 19 16.02 -7.59 0.49
C LYS A 19 14.57 -7.21 0.72
N LEU A 20 13.61 -8.08 0.35
CA LEU A 20 12.19 -7.84 0.59
C LEU A 20 11.87 -7.70 2.08
N LYS A 21 12.42 -8.56 2.93
CA LYS A 21 12.24 -8.47 4.39
C LYS A 21 12.74 -7.18 5.00
N ASN A 22 13.75 -6.57 4.41
CA ASN A 22 14.33 -5.32 4.89
C ASN A 22 13.73 -4.09 4.21
N ALA A 23 12.91 -4.28 3.18
CA ALA A 23 12.31 -3.18 2.43
C ALA A 23 11.18 -2.51 3.19
N HIS A 24 11.12 -1.17 3.09
CA HIS A 24 10.05 -0.32 3.59
C HIS A 24 9.36 0.37 2.41
N VAL A 25 8.08 0.08 2.22
CA VAL A 25 7.27 0.57 1.10
C VAL A 25 6.13 1.42 1.61
N ALA A 26 5.92 2.60 1.03
CA ALA A 26 4.72 3.41 1.28
C ALA A 26 3.68 3.19 0.20
N VAL A 27 2.43 2.96 0.60
CA VAL A 27 1.27 2.81 -0.30
C VAL A 27 0.25 3.89 0.03
N PHE A 28 0.13 4.85 -0.86
CA PHE A 28 -0.83 5.94 -0.77
C PHE A 28 -2.12 5.55 -1.47
N GLY A 29 -3.20 5.40 -0.70
CA GLY A 29 -4.50 4.89 -1.14
C GLY A 29 -4.65 3.38 -1.00
N VAL A 30 -5.70 2.93 -0.32
CA VAL A 30 -6.04 1.51 -0.09
C VAL A 30 -7.42 1.19 -0.71
N GLY A 31 -7.62 1.68 -1.92
CA GLY A 31 -8.82 1.43 -2.72
C GLY A 31 -8.72 0.18 -3.61
N GLY A 32 -9.31 0.28 -4.81
CA GLY A 32 -9.36 -0.82 -5.78
C GLY A 32 -8.00 -1.24 -6.31
N VAL A 33 -7.02 -0.33 -6.34
CA VAL A 33 -5.64 -0.63 -6.75
C VAL A 33 -4.76 -0.89 -5.53
N GLY A 34 -4.70 0.07 -4.57
CA GLY A 34 -3.77 -0.02 -3.44
C GLY A 34 -4.02 -1.22 -2.53
N GLY A 35 -5.27 -1.66 -2.36
CA GLY A 35 -5.58 -2.88 -1.61
C GLY A 35 -4.90 -4.12 -2.19
N PHE A 36 -4.94 -4.30 -3.50
CA PHE A 36 -4.25 -5.41 -4.18
C PHE A 36 -2.73 -5.26 -4.16
N VAL A 37 -2.22 -4.01 -4.21
CA VAL A 37 -0.78 -3.76 -4.07
C VAL A 37 -0.28 -4.21 -2.69
N VAL A 38 -0.95 -3.79 -1.61
CA VAL A 38 -0.58 -4.23 -0.25
C VAL A 38 -0.64 -5.74 -0.12
N GLU A 39 -1.71 -6.38 -0.63
CA GLU A 39 -1.84 -7.84 -0.66
C GLU A 39 -0.62 -8.50 -1.33
N ALA A 40 -0.22 -8.02 -2.50
CA ALA A 40 0.91 -8.56 -3.24
C ALA A 40 2.24 -8.36 -2.50
N LEU A 41 2.48 -7.18 -1.92
CA LEU A 41 3.71 -6.87 -1.17
C LEU A 41 3.84 -7.76 0.07
N VAL A 42 2.77 -7.93 0.84
CA VAL A 42 2.75 -8.77 2.04
C VAL A 42 3.03 -10.23 1.70
N ARG A 43 2.38 -10.74 0.63
CA ARG A 43 2.58 -12.13 0.14
C ARG A 43 3.97 -12.36 -0.46
N SER A 44 4.61 -11.31 -0.94
CA SER A 44 5.99 -11.37 -1.43
C SER A 44 7.04 -11.27 -0.33
N GLY A 45 6.65 -10.94 0.91
CA GLY A 45 7.54 -10.89 2.05
C GLY A 45 8.20 -9.54 2.32
N VAL A 46 7.61 -8.43 1.83
CA VAL A 46 8.03 -7.07 2.22
C VAL A 46 7.87 -6.90 3.72
N GLY A 47 8.93 -6.38 4.38
CA GLY A 47 9.01 -6.36 5.83
C GLY A 47 8.29 -5.22 6.49
N GLU A 48 8.22 -4.05 5.87
CA GLU A 48 7.54 -2.88 6.43
C GLU A 48 6.72 -2.16 5.34
N ILE A 49 5.47 -1.83 5.66
CA ILE A 49 4.57 -1.13 4.74
C ILE A 49 3.83 -0.03 5.50
N ASP A 50 3.94 1.20 5.00
CA ASP A 50 3.08 2.30 5.42
C ASP A 50 1.85 2.33 4.53
N VAL A 51 0.66 2.37 5.12
CA VAL A 51 -0.61 2.46 4.40
C VAL A 51 -1.33 3.75 4.77
N ILE A 52 -1.66 4.54 3.76
CA ILE A 52 -2.21 5.89 3.91
C ILE A 52 -3.56 5.97 3.20
N ASP A 53 -4.63 6.09 3.95
CA ASP A 53 -5.99 6.27 3.43
C ASP A 53 -6.88 6.82 4.55
N LYS A 54 -7.79 7.75 4.27
CA LYS A 54 -8.68 8.29 5.31
C LYS A 54 -10.06 7.67 5.31
N ASP A 55 -10.41 6.90 4.28
CA ASP A 55 -11.76 6.42 4.09
C ASP A 55 -12.10 5.22 4.97
N THR A 56 -13.37 5.06 5.20
CA THR A 56 -13.96 3.82 5.71
C THR A 56 -14.44 2.94 4.55
N VAL A 57 -14.55 1.64 4.81
CA VAL A 57 -15.11 0.70 3.85
C VAL A 57 -16.60 0.99 3.67
N SER A 58 -17.04 1.17 2.44
CA SER A 58 -18.45 1.32 2.09
C SER A 58 -18.98 0.09 1.34
N LEU A 59 -20.30 -0.10 1.39
CA LEU A 59 -20.94 -1.23 0.70
C LEU A 59 -20.64 -1.23 -0.82
N SER A 60 -20.57 -0.05 -1.44
CA SER A 60 -20.26 0.11 -2.86
C SER A 60 -18.81 -0.26 -3.23
N ASN A 61 -17.93 -0.43 -2.25
CA ASN A 61 -16.54 -0.85 -2.50
C ASN A 61 -16.42 -2.35 -2.76
N ILE A 62 -17.40 -3.17 -2.34
CA ILE A 62 -17.34 -4.65 -2.39
C ILE A 62 -17.13 -5.16 -3.82
N ASN A 63 -17.60 -4.43 -4.82
CA ASN A 63 -17.48 -4.84 -6.22
C ASN A 63 -16.05 -4.86 -6.77
N ARG A 64 -15.08 -4.16 -6.11
CA ARG A 64 -13.72 -4.01 -6.65
C ARG A 64 -12.58 -3.87 -5.63
N GLN A 65 -12.88 -3.66 -4.35
CA GLN A 65 -11.85 -3.50 -3.32
C GLN A 65 -11.71 -4.78 -2.50
N ILE A 66 -10.51 -5.35 -2.50
CA ILE A 66 -10.24 -6.65 -1.85
C ILE A 66 -10.52 -6.64 -0.34
N ILE A 67 -10.39 -5.48 0.30
CA ILE A 67 -10.63 -5.30 1.74
C ILE A 67 -12.11 -5.14 2.08
N ALA A 68 -12.95 -4.87 1.07
CA ALA A 68 -14.36 -4.57 1.28
C ALA A 68 -15.19 -5.85 1.28
N LEU A 69 -15.68 -6.20 2.46
CA LEU A 69 -16.57 -7.33 2.73
C LEU A 69 -17.77 -6.82 3.53
N HIS A 70 -18.87 -7.57 3.55
CA HIS A 70 -20.01 -7.22 4.42
C HIS A 70 -19.59 -7.05 5.89
N SER A 71 -18.65 -7.87 6.37
CA SER A 71 -18.12 -7.82 7.73
C SER A 71 -17.20 -6.63 8.01
N THR A 72 -16.69 -5.94 6.98
CA THR A 72 -15.75 -4.82 7.14
C THR A 72 -16.35 -3.47 6.83
N VAL A 73 -17.60 -3.41 6.33
CA VAL A 73 -18.30 -2.13 6.05
C VAL A 73 -18.35 -1.26 7.31
N GLY A 74 -17.99 0.01 7.17
CA GLY A 74 -17.94 1.00 8.25
C GLY A 74 -16.61 1.06 9.01
N GLN A 75 -15.68 0.11 8.79
CA GLN A 75 -14.37 0.13 9.42
C GLN A 75 -13.37 0.99 8.61
N PRO A 76 -12.39 1.65 9.26
CA PRO A 76 -11.32 2.35 8.56
C PRO A 76 -10.55 1.40 7.63
N LYS A 77 -10.35 1.81 6.37
CA LYS A 77 -9.66 0.96 5.37
C LYS A 77 -8.26 0.57 5.82
N VAL A 78 -7.52 1.49 6.44
CA VAL A 78 -6.16 1.23 6.92
C VAL A 78 -6.11 0.16 8.01
N GLU A 79 -7.12 0.08 8.88
CA GLU A 79 -7.19 -0.95 9.91
C GLU A 79 -7.60 -2.31 9.33
N VAL A 80 -8.53 -2.31 8.37
CA VAL A 80 -8.95 -3.55 7.70
C VAL A 80 -7.78 -4.18 6.93
N ILE A 81 -7.02 -3.39 6.17
CA ILE A 81 -5.87 -3.90 5.42
C ILE A 81 -4.74 -4.35 6.35
N LYS A 82 -4.51 -3.67 7.48
CA LYS A 82 -3.55 -4.08 8.50
C LYS A 82 -3.88 -5.44 9.08
N ASN A 83 -5.13 -5.65 9.51
CA ASN A 83 -5.56 -6.93 10.07
C ASN A 83 -5.39 -8.06 9.05
N ARG A 84 -5.77 -7.81 7.80
CA ARG A 84 -5.58 -8.76 6.70
C ARG A 84 -4.09 -9.05 6.44
N ALA A 85 -3.24 -8.03 6.43
CA ALA A 85 -1.80 -8.18 6.23
C ALA A 85 -1.16 -9.04 7.32
N LEU A 86 -1.52 -8.83 8.58
CA LEU A 86 -1.01 -9.59 9.72
C LEU A 86 -1.49 -11.05 9.71
N ASP A 87 -2.67 -11.34 9.18
CA ASP A 87 -3.17 -12.71 9.01
C ASP A 87 -2.44 -13.45 7.87
N ILE A 88 -1.99 -12.71 6.84
CA ILE A 88 -1.16 -13.26 5.74
C ILE A 88 0.29 -13.47 6.21
N ASN A 89 0.88 -12.45 6.83
CA ASN A 89 2.27 -12.48 7.31
C ASN A 89 2.35 -11.85 8.72
N PRO A 90 2.39 -12.66 9.77
CA PRO A 90 2.43 -12.17 11.15
C PRO A 90 3.69 -11.33 11.48
N ASN A 91 4.73 -11.42 10.65
CA ASN A 91 5.99 -10.71 10.85
C ASN A 91 6.10 -9.39 10.10
N VAL A 92 5.11 -9.03 9.27
CA VAL A 92 5.10 -7.75 8.56
C VAL A 92 4.80 -6.62 9.54
N LYS A 93 5.51 -5.51 9.40
CA LYS A 93 5.21 -4.28 10.11
C LYS A 93 4.30 -3.41 9.24
N ILE A 94 3.08 -3.15 9.69
CA ILE A 94 2.12 -2.26 9.02
C ILE A 94 1.92 -1.01 9.88
N ASN A 95 2.30 0.13 9.34
CA ASN A 95 2.02 1.43 9.94
C ASN A 95 0.78 2.03 9.23
N THR A 96 -0.23 2.41 10.00
CA THR A 96 -1.50 2.94 9.49
C THR A 96 -1.57 4.45 9.67
N PHE A 97 -1.95 5.16 8.62
CA PHE A 97 -2.17 6.60 8.63
C PHE A 97 -3.57 6.89 8.10
N GLU A 98 -4.51 7.13 9.01
CA GLU A 98 -5.90 7.48 8.67
C GLU A 98 -5.98 8.97 8.32
N THR A 99 -5.43 9.33 7.17
CA THR A 99 -5.37 10.72 6.70
C THR A 99 -5.40 10.80 5.18
N PHE A 100 -5.81 11.93 4.65
CA PHE A 100 -5.54 12.27 3.25
C PHE A 100 -4.08 12.64 3.07
N PHE A 101 -3.53 12.24 1.93
CA PHE A 101 -2.28 12.81 1.47
C PHE A 101 -2.59 14.03 0.58
N LEU A 102 -2.29 15.20 1.11
CA LEU A 102 -2.43 16.51 0.48
C LEU A 102 -1.16 17.33 0.78
N PRO A 103 -0.89 18.43 0.09
CA PRO A 103 0.26 19.29 0.40
C PRO A 103 0.36 19.68 1.87
N ASP A 104 -0.78 19.93 2.53
CA ASP A 104 -0.84 20.33 3.95
C ASP A 104 -0.49 19.21 4.93
N THR A 105 -0.66 17.95 4.54
CA THR A 105 -0.35 16.76 5.38
C THR A 105 0.94 16.07 4.96
N ALA A 106 1.51 16.48 3.83
CA ALA A 106 2.65 15.80 3.22
C ALA A 106 3.91 15.81 4.09
N ASP A 107 4.08 16.81 4.96
CA ASP A 107 5.22 16.91 5.88
C ASP A 107 5.21 15.88 7.02
N MET A 108 4.09 15.16 7.20
CA MET A 108 4.01 14.02 8.12
C MET A 108 4.84 12.82 7.64
N PHE A 109 5.21 12.78 6.36
CA PHE A 109 5.85 11.64 5.73
C PHE A 109 7.28 11.97 5.31
N ASP A 110 8.23 11.23 5.87
CA ASP A 110 9.64 11.32 5.51
C ASP A 110 9.93 10.32 4.38
N PHE A 111 9.88 10.82 3.15
CA PHE A 111 10.09 9.99 1.94
C PHE A 111 11.50 9.37 1.88
N SER A 112 12.48 9.93 2.57
CA SER A 112 13.85 9.36 2.59
C SER A 112 13.95 8.00 3.28
N LYS A 113 12.92 7.60 4.03
CA LYS A 113 12.85 6.31 4.74
C LYS A 113 12.32 5.18 3.88
N TYR A 114 11.74 5.49 2.72
CA TYR A 114 11.13 4.49 1.86
C TYR A 114 12.11 3.98 0.80
N ASP A 115 12.09 2.68 0.56
CA ASP A 115 12.79 2.06 -0.56
C ASP A 115 11.97 2.19 -1.85
N TYR A 116 10.66 2.26 -1.71
CA TYR A 116 9.71 2.39 -2.82
C TYR A 116 8.41 3.08 -2.39
N VAL A 117 7.84 3.83 -3.31
CA VAL A 117 6.55 4.51 -3.11
C VAL A 117 5.55 4.04 -4.15
N VAL A 118 4.34 3.73 -3.72
CA VAL A 118 3.22 3.41 -4.60
C VAL A 118 2.15 4.48 -4.43
N ASP A 119 1.85 5.17 -5.51
CA ASP A 119 0.76 6.11 -5.61
C ASP A 119 -0.46 5.42 -6.23
N ALA A 120 -1.47 5.18 -5.41
CA ALA A 120 -2.76 4.60 -5.77
C ALA A 120 -3.95 5.47 -5.33
N ILE A 121 -3.74 6.79 -5.18
CA ILE A 121 -4.80 7.74 -4.89
C ILE A 121 -5.44 8.27 -6.18
N ASP A 122 -6.63 8.86 -6.06
CA ASP A 122 -7.41 9.37 -7.18
C ASP A 122 -7.33 10.90 -7.35
N THR A 123 -6.77 11.62 -6.37
CA THR A 123 -6.68 13.08 -6.41
C THR A 123 -5.42 13.56 -7.15
N VAL A 124 -5.59 14.38 -8.20
CA VAL A 124 -4.47 14.90 -9.01
C VAL A 124 -3.47 15.70 -8.18
N LYS A 125 -3.96 16.56 -7.26
CA LYS A 125 -3.06 17.34 -6.38
C LYS A 125 -2.18 16.45 -5.50
N GLY A 126 -2.77 15.42 -4.91
CA GLY A 126 -2.04 14.45 -4.10
C GLY A 126 -1.00 13.67 -4.92
N LYS A 127 -1.37 13.21 -6.13
CA LYS A 127 -0.45 12.52 -7.04
C LYS A 127 0.78 13.35 -7.38
N ILE A 128 0.57 14.61 -7.76
CA ILE A 128 1.67 15.53 -8.08
C ILE A 128 2.59 15.70 -6.87
N GLU A 129 2.03 15.91 -5.68
CA GLU A 129 2.81 16.08 -4.45
C GLU A 129 3.61 14.82 -4.09
N ILE A 130 3.02 13.61 -4.21
CA ILE A 130 3.73 12.34 -3.98
C ILE A 130 4.93 12.23 -4.94
N ILE A 131 4.70 12.50 -6.23
CA ILE A 131 5.75 12.41 -7.27
C ILE A 131 6.89 13.37 -6.97
N LEU A 132 6.59 14.63 -6.69
CA LEU A 132 7.60 15.66 -6.40
C LEU A 132 8.43 15.33 -5.14
N ARG A 133 7.78 14.80 -4.10
CA ARG A 133 8.49 14.40 -2.88
C ARG A 133 9.34 13.15 -3.07
N ALA A 134 8.84 12.17 -3.81
CA ALA A 134 9.62 10.97 -4.15
C ALA A 134 10.86 11.35 -4.99
N GLU A 135 10.69 12.22 -6.00
CA GLU A 135 11.80 12.73 -6.81
C GLU A 135 12.83 13.49 -5.95
N LYS A 136 12.38 14.41 -5.11
CA LYS A 136 13.26 15.17 -4.21
C LYS A 136 14.05 14.29 -3.25
N ALA A 137 13.43 13.21 -2.77
CA ALA A 137 14.05 12.22 -1.88
C ALA A 137 14.89 11.18 -2.62
N GLY A 138 14.85 11.13 -3.95
CA GLY A 138 15.53 10.12 -4.75
C GLY A 138 14.94 8.72 -4.62
N VAL A 139 13.68 8.61 -4.21
CA VAL A 139 12.97 7.34 -4.00
C VAL A 139 12.23 6.91 -5.27
N LYS A 140 12.28 5.63 -5.58
CA LYS A 140 11.54 5.06 -6.71
C LYS A 140 10.05 5.11 -6.45
N ILE A 141 9.28 5.48 -7.47
CA ILE A 141 7.83 5.57 -7.40
C ILE A 141 7.17 4.86 -8.59
N ILE A 142 6.04 4.22 -8.32
CA ILE A 142 5.09 3.82 -9.36
C ILE A 142 3.75 4.51 -9.07
N SER A 143 3.18 5.12 -10.09
CA SER A 143 1.88 5.79 -10.01
C SER A 143 0.87 5.03 -10.86
N SER A 144 -0.24 4.63 -10.22
CA SER A 144 -1.37 4.03 -10.92
C SER A 144 -2.39 5.11 -11.21
N MET A 145 -2.66 5.35 -12.50
CA MET A 145 -3.74 6.23 -12.91
C MET A 145 -5.05 5.44 -12.89
N GLU A 146 -6.01 5.87 -12.08
CA GLU A 146 -7.38 5.40 -12.25
C GLU A 146 -7.87 5.90 -13.62
N ILE A 147 -8.16 4.96 -14.50
CA ILE A 147 -8.83 5.27 -15.76
C ILE A 147 -10.26 5.64 -15.38
N GLY A 148 -10.54 6.94 -15.26
CA GLY A 148 -11.89 7.44 -15.16
C GLY A 148 -12.68 6.96 -16.38
N ARG A 149 -13.97 6.66 -16.20
CA ARG A 149 -14.87 6.40 -17.34
C ARG A 149 -14.73 7.56 -18.31
N ALA A 150 -14.30 7.27 -19.52
CA ALA A 150 -14.54 8.18 -20.62
C ALA A 150 -16.07 8.33 -20.72
N HIS A 151 -16.60 9.50 -20.40
CA HIS A 151 -17.96 9.84 -20.77
C HIS A 151 -17.95 9.99 -22.28
N VAL A 152 -18.50 8.99 -22.96
CA VAL A 152 -18.84 9.06 -24.37
C VAL A 152 -20.14 9.84 -24.49
#